data_c7959fc214ba0d6cc4b1159183562ffe
#
_entry.id   c7959fc214ba0d6cc4b1159183562ffe
#
_cell.length_a   1.000
_cell.length_b   1.000
_cell.length_c   1.000
_cell.angle_alpha   90.00
_cell.angle_beta   90.00
_cell.angle_gamma   90.00
#
_symmetry.space_group_name_H-M   'P 1'
#
loop_
_entity.id
_entity.type
_entity.pdbx_description
1 polymer ?
#
loop_
_entity_poly.entity_id
_entity_poly.type
_entity_poly.pdbx_seq_one_letter_code
_entity_poly.pdbx_strand_id
1 'polypeptide(L)'
;MRFSPTITDLMTSPISAAHALVHHRVNTRPLLDVSQAAPSYPPPPVVIDAIAAAASDPSVATYAPQPGLPALRSAFAADLSSNYGGEVVTDDVLITAGCNQAFCIVASALAGPGDNMLVQDPFYFNHGMWLDVEEIEGRRIPNDDGLIPNAEASAALIDERTTAIVLVSPGNPTGVSVPPERIAEFAALAKANDLALIIDETYRSFRPTEAPAHTLFDDPAWRDTVISLHSFSKDLAIPGYRVGAVVAGEPARLEALKILDCVAICAPPIGQIACIAGLEHATEWRREQAERIATHQQRFESVMADRPGGFELVAAGAYFGWVRYPGALATEDALRKLVVDHDILAIPGTAFTEEDEHMLRISFANLDAEQIDRLGERLAEWST
;
A
#
# COMPACT_ATOMS: atom_id res chain seq x y z
N MET A 1 -19.04 16.77 24.74
CA MET A 1 -19.07 15.46 24.03
C MET A 1 -18.03 14.53 24.67
N ARG A 2 -18.32 13.24 24.79
CA ARG A 2 -17.36 12.21 25.23
C ARG A 2 -17.02 11.36 24.01
N PHE A 3 -15.71 11.18 23.74
CA PHE A 3 -15.23 10.33 22.67
C PHE A 3 -14.75 8.99 23.23
N SER A 4 -14.64 7.96 22.38
CA SER A 4 -14.02 6.69 22.74
C SER A 4 -12.54 6.92 23.07
N PRO A 5 -12.00 6.39 24.19
CA PRO A 5 -10.58 6.46 24.49
C PRO A 5 -9.71 5.88 23.35
N THR A 6 -10.10 4.75 22.83
CA THR A 6 -9.42 4.10 21.67
C THR A 6 -9.19 5.07 20.51
N ILE A 7 -10.17 5.94 20.22
CA ILE A 7 -10.05 6.92 19.13
C ILE A 7 -9.26 8.15 19.54
N THR A 8 -9.36 8.61 20.80
CA THR A 8 -8.60 9.78 21.28
C THR A 8 -7.11 9.50 21.40
N ASP A 9 -6.74 8.26 21.66
CA ASP A 9 -5.36 7.82 21.81
C ASP A 9 -4.72 7.39 20.48
N LEU A 10 -5.55 7.23 19.41
CA LEU A 10 -5.08 6.87 18.09
C LEU A 10 -4.12 7.92 17.51
N MET A 11 -3.06 7.45 16.86
CA MET A 11 -2.12 8.36 16.19
C MET A 11 -2.85 9.23 15.15
N THR A 12 -2.49 10.51 15.07
CA THR A 12 -2.91 11.38 13.98
C THR A 12 -2.30 10.90 12.67
N SER A 13 -3.07 10.95 11.56
CA SER A 13 -2.53 10.57 10.24
C SER A 13 -1.14 11.18 10.00
N PRO A 14 -0.10 10.38 9.79
CA PRO A 14 1.27 10.86 9.60
C PRO A 14 1.42 11.86 8.44
N ILE A 15 0.62 11.67 7.37
CA ILE A 15 0.57 12.59 6.24
C ILE A 15 0.03 13.96 6.69
N SER A 16 -1.06 13.99 7.43
CA SER A 16 -1.66 15.25 7.93
C SER A 16 -0.72 15.96 8.92
N ALA A 17 -0.06 15.20 9.81
CA ALA A 17 0.90 15.74 10.77
C ALA A 17 2.11 16.35 10.04
N ALA A 18 2.66 15.66 9.04
CA ALA A 18 3.76 16.17 8.23
C ALA A 18 3.37 17.44 7.45
N HIS A 19 2.19 17.47 6.82
CA HIS A 19 1.69 18.64 6.10
C HIS A 19 1.48 19.87 7.01
N ALA A 20 1.16 19.68 8.29
CA ALA A 20 1.03 20.79 9.24
C ALA A 20 2.36 21.55 9.43
N LEU A 21 3.52 20.90 9.20
CA LEU A 21 4.83 21.54 9.28
C LEU A 21 5.11 22.52 8.13
N VAL A 22 4.42 22.40 7.00
CA VAL A 22 4.64 23.22 5.79
C VAL A 22 4.44 24.72 6.08
N HIS A 23 3.54 25.07 7.00
CA HIS A 23 3.31 26.46 7.41
C HIS A 23 4.47 27.10 8.17
N HIS A 24 5.43 26.31 8.65
CA HIS A 24 6.61 26.80 9.37
C HIS A 24 7.83 27.01 8.48
N ARG A 25 7.72 26.79 7.18
CA ARG A 25 8.83 26.99 6.23
C ARG A 25 9.32 28.42 6.24
N VAL A 26 10.62 28.58 6.22
CA VAL A 26 11.29 29.89 6.18
C VAL A 26 11.76 30.28 4.78
N ASN A 27 11.93 29.29 3.90
CA ASN A 27 12.37 29.49 2.52
C ASN A 27 11.17 29.66 1.57
N THR A 28 11.46 30.19 0.38
CA THR A 28 10.48 30.37 -0.71
C THR A 28 10.70 29.41 -1.88
N ARG A 29 11.65 28.45 -1.75
CA ARG A 29 11.91 27.43 -2.77
C ARG A 29 10.66 26.56 -2.93
N PRO A 30 10.38 25.99 -4.12
CA PRO A 30 9.30 25.04 -4.30
C PRO A 30 9.48 23.85 -3.33
N LEU A 31 8.41 23.44 -2.64
CA LEU A 31 8.42 22.27 -1.78
C LEU A 31 8.63 21.01 -2.63
N LEU A 32 9.53 20.12 -2.19
CA LEU A 32 9.61 18.75 -2.67
C LEU A 32 8.74 17.89 -1.76
N ASP A 33 7.50 17.65 -2.19
CA ASP A 33 6.57 16.80 -1.44
C ASP A 33 6.81 15.34 -1.82
N VAL A 34 7.53 14.63 -0.96
CA VAL A 34 7.81 13.20 -1.05
C VAL A 34 7.08 12.40 0.04
N SER A 35 6.07 13.02 0.65
CA SER A 35 5.28 12.43 1.74
C SER A 35 4.21 11.47 1.26
N GLN A 36 3.46 11.85 0.22
CA GLN A 36 2.33 11.07 -0.26
C GLN A 36 2.66 10.32 -1.53
N ALA A 37 2.55 8.99 -1.50
CA ALA A 37 2.73 8.15 -2.68
C ALA A 37 1.54 8.32 -3.65
N ALA A 38 1.64 9.28 -4.54
CA ALA A 38 0.65 9.53 -5.59
C ALA A 38 1.34 9.53 -6.95
N PRO A 39 0.71 8.97 -8.01
CA PRO A 39 1.24 9.11 -9.36
C PRO A 39 1.41 10.58 -9.74
N SER A 40 2.56 10.96 -10.32
CA SER A 40 2.87 12.31 -10.82
C SER A 40 2.41 12.53 -12.28
N TYR A 41 1.74 11.55 -12.85
CA TYR A 41 1.28 11.53 -14.24
C TYR A 41 -0.26 11.34 -14.29
N PRO A 42 -0.92 11.84 -15.37
CA PRO A 42 -2.37 11.73 -15.51
C PRO A 42 -2.79 10.28 -15.77
N PRO A 43 -4.06 9.93 -15.49
CA PRO A 43 -4.64 8.64 -15.90
C PRO A 43 -4.59 8.46 -17.42
N PRO A 44 -4.71 7.20 -17.92
CA PRO A 44 -4.78 6.96 -19.37
C PRO A 44 -6.01 7.66 -19.98
N PRO A 45 -5.90 8.21 -21.21
CA PRO A 45 -7.00 8.95 -21.85
C PRO A 45 -8.31 8.15 -21.88
N VAL A 46 -8.26 6.85 -22.19
CA VAL A 46 -9.44 5.98 -22.22
C VAL A 46 -10.17 5.94 -20.87
N VAL A 47 -9.46 6.03 -19.77
CA VAL A 47 -10.06 6.10 -18.41
C VAL A 47 -10.77 7.43 -18.20
N ILE A 48 -10.16 8.54 -18.63
CA ILE A 48 -10.77 9.86 -18.54
C ILE A 48 -12.05 9.94 -19.38
N ASP A 49 -12.01 9.43 -20.61
CA ASP A 49 -13.16 9.40 -21.52
C ASP A 49 -14.30 8.55 -20.92
N ALA A 50 -13.99 7.39 -20.35
CA ALA A 50 -14.97 6.53 -19.69
C ALA A 50 -15.62 7.22 -18.48
N ILE A 51 -14.84 7.94 -17.67
CA ILE A 51 -15.34 8.74 -16.54
C ILE A 51 -16.27 9.85 -17.03
N ALA A 52 -15.90 10.60 -18.07
CA ALA A 52 -16.70 11.66 -18.64
C ALA A 52 -18.05 11.16 -19.18
N ALA A 53 -18.02 10.02 -19.89
CA ALA A 53 -19.22 9.35 -20.37
C ALA A 53 -20.12 8.89 -19.23
N ALA A 54 -19.54 8.23 -18.20
CA ALA A 54 -20.25 7.74 -17.02
C ALA A 54 -20.89 8.88 -16.23
N ALA A 55 -20.20 10.01 -16.09
CA ALA A 55 -20.73 11.18 -15.39
C ALA A 55 -21.96 11.82 -16.08
N SER A 56 -22.11 11.56 -17.38
CA SER A 56 -23.24 12.04 -18.18
C SER A 56 -24.40 11.04 -18.27
N ASP A 57 -24.23 9.83 -17.73
CA ASP A 57 -25.25 8.77 -17.74
C ASP A 57 -25.99 8.73 -16.38
N PRO A 58 -27.31 9.09 -16.35
CA PRO A 58 -28.09 9.04 -15.12
C PRO A 58 -28.16 7.65 -14.45
N SER A 59 -27.98 6.57 -15.19
CA SER A 59 -28.02 5.21 -14.64
C SER A 59 -26.85 4.93 -13.70
N VAL A 60 -25.73 5.62 -13.86
CA VAL A 60 -24.53 5.51 -13.01
C VAL A 60 -24.74 6.16 -11.63
N ALA A 61 -25.75 7.00 -11.48
CA ALA A 61 -26.10 7.59 -10.18
C ALA A 61 -26.80 6.62 -9.21
N THR A 62 -27.09 5.39 -9.65
CA THR A 62 -27.71 4.34 -8.84
C THR A 62 -26.65 3.51 -8.09
N TYR A 63 -27.07 2.76 -7.06
CA TYR A 63 -26.17 1.80 -6.41
C TYR A 63 -25.69 0.73 -7.39
N ALA A 64 -24.39 0.43 -7.38
CA ALA A 64 -23.87 -0.75 -8.00
C ALA A 64 -24.30 -2.03 -7.25
N PRO A 65 -24.23 -3.22 -7.85
CA PRO A 65 -24.29 -4.46 -7.09
C PRO A 65 -23.28 -4.46 -5.94
N GLN A 66 -23.66 -4.95 -4.78
CA GLN A 66 -22.88 -4.96 -3.54
C GLN A 66 -21.43 -5.48 -3.76
N PRO A 67 -21.20 -6.65 -4.44
CA PRO A 67 -19.85 -7.13 -4.70
C PRO A 67 -19.06 -6.32 -5.74
N GLY A 68 -19.68 -5.36 -6.39
CA GLY A 68 -19.14 -4.61 -7.52
C GLY A 68 -19.74 -4.99 -8.86
N LEU A 69 -19.49 -4.17 -9.88
CA LEU A 69 -19.97 -4.41 -11.23
C LEU A 69 -19.43 -5.74 -11.77
N PRO A 70 -20.29 -6.65 -12.30
CA PRO A 70 -19.85 -7.95 -12.81
C PRO A 70 -18.75 -7.84 -13.88
N ALA A 71 -18.84 -6.82 -14.75
CA ALA A 71 -17.84 -6.56 -15.78
C ALA A 71 -16.45 -6.27 -15.17
N LEU A 72 -16.36 -5.43 -14.10
CA LEU A 72 -15.08 -5.16 -13.43
C LEU A 72 -14.54 -6.41 -12.74
N ARG A 73 -15.39 -7.14 -12.02
CA ARG A 73 -14.99 -8.36 -11.30
C ARG A 73 -14.43 -9.40 -12.28
N SER A 74 -15.10 -9.60 -13.43
CA SER A 74 -14.66 -10.52 -14.47
C SER A 74 -13.36 -10.06 -15.14
N ALA A 75 -13.24 -8.79 -15.51
CA ALA A 75 -12.04 -8.25 -16.14
C ALA A 75 -10.83 -8.34 -15.18
N PHE A 76 -11.05 -8.07 -13.89
CA PHE A 76 -9.98 -8.13 -12.90
C PHE A 76 -9.56 -9.58 -12.57
N ALA A 77 -10.51 -10.51 -12.48
CA ALA A 77 -10.20 -11.94 -12.33
C ALA A 77 -9.35 -12.46 -13.50
N ALA A 78 -9.68 -12.06 -14.73
CA ALA A 78 -8.90 -12.40 -15.92
C ALA A 78 -7.49 -11.77 -15.90
N ASP A 79 -7.37 -10.51 -15.51
CA ASP A 79 -6.07 -9.82 -15.34
C ASP A 79 -5.19 -10.55 -14.31
N LEU A 80 -5.74 -10.97 -13.17
CA LEU A 80 -5.02 -11.73 -12.16
C LEU A 80 -4.58 -13.11 -12.68
N SER A 81 -5.49 -13.88 -13.26
CA SER A 81 -5.17 -15.21 -13.82
C SER A 81 -4.06 -15.12 -14.89
N SER A 82 -4.07 -14.06 -15.71
CA SER A 82 -3.04 -13.83 -16.72
C SER A 82 -1.67 -13.47 -16.12
N ASN A 83 -1.65 -12.70 -15.03
CA ASN A 83 -0.40 -12.19 -14.45
C ASN A 83 0.25 -13.14 -13.42
N TYR A 84 -0.55 -13.97 -12.75
CA TYR A 84 -0.07 -14.84 -11.67
C TYR A 84 -0.01 -16.32 -12.07
N GLY A 85 -0.66 -16.72 -13.16
CA GLY A 85 -1.02 -18.11 -13.41
C GLY A 85 -2.18 -18.54 -12.51
N GLY A 86 -2.56 -19.81 -12.60
CA GLY A 86 -3.67 -20.37 -11.83
C GLY A 86 -5.03 -19.83 -12.21
N GLU A 87 -6.03 -20.04 -11.35
CA GLU A 87 -7.40 -19.66 -11.62
C GLU A 87 -7.96 -18.73 -10.54
N VAL A 88 -8.32 -17.50 -10.97
CA VAL A 88 -9.16 -16.56 -10.21
C VAL A 88 -10.44 -16.35 -11.03
N VAL A 89 -11.60 -16.56 -10.40
CA VAL A 89 -12.90 -16.40 -11.06
C VAL A 89 -13.62 -15.14 -10.59
N THR A 90 -14.64 -14.71 -11.35
CA THR A 90 -15.43 -13.51 -11.03
C THR A 90 -15.94 -13.52 -9.58
N ASP A 91 -16.31 -14.71 -9.08
CA ASP A 91 -16.87 -14.84 -7.73
C ASP A 91 -15.82 -14.79 -6.61
N ASP A 92 -14.54 -14.87 -6.91
CA ASP A 92 -13.48 -14.62 -5.93
C ASP A 92 -13.28 -13.12 -5.67
N VAL A 93 -13.82 -12.22 -6.50
CA VAL A 93 -13.53 -10.77 -6.45
C VAL A 93 -14.65 -10.00 -5.77
N LEU A 94 -14.30 -9.15 -4.80
CA LEU A 94 -15.13 -8.14 -4.15
C LEU A 94 -14.53 -6.75 -4.37
N ILE A 95 -15.27 -5.82 -4.95
CA ILE A 95 -14.81 -4.44 -5.21
C ILE A 95 -15.07 -3.55 -3.99
N THR A 96 -14.08 -2.74 -3.63
CA THR A 96 -14.09 -1.86 -2.46
C THR A 96 -13.78 -0.41 -2.82
N ALA A 97 -14.03 0.51 -1.89
CA ALA A 97 -13.66 1.93 -2.04
C ALA A 97 -12.16 2.16 -1.76
N GLY A 98 -11.29 1.46 -2.49
CA GLY A 98 -9.84 1.46 -2.36
C GLY A 98 -9.32 0.37 -1.41
N CYS A 99 -8.00 0.10 -1.46
CA CYS A 99 -7.36 -0.97 -0.71
C CYS A 99 -7.44 -0.76 0.81
N ASN A 100 -7.43 0.47 1.31
CA ASN A 100 -7.62 0.72 2.74
C ASN A 100 -8.97 0.16 3.24
N GLN A 101 -10.07 0.38 2.50
CA GLN A 101 -11.35 -0.23 2.86
C GLN A 101 -11.30 -1.76 2.74
N ALA A 102 -10.59 -2.30 1.73
CA ALA A 102 -10.41 -3.74 1.59
C ALA A 102 -9.75 -4.34 2.85
N PHE A 103 -8.67 -3.73 3.34
CA PHE A 103 -8.02 -4.15 4.58
C PHE A 103 -8.97 -4.03 5.78
N CYS A 104 -9.63 -2.89 5.97
CA CYS A 104 -10.54 -2.66 7.09
C CYS A 104 -11.62 -3.76 7.18
N ILE A 105 -12.34 -4.01 6.08
CA ILE A 105 -13.43 -5.00 6.09
C ILE A 105 -12.94 -6.44 6.26
N VAL A 106 -11.74 -6.76 5.77
CA VAL A 106 -11.14 -8.10 5.94
C VAL A 106 -10.64 -8.28 7.36
N ALA A 107 -9.92 -7.31 7.92
CA ALA A 107 -9.43 -7.37 9.29
C ALA A 107 -10.57 -7.51 10.30
N SER A 108 -11.63 -6.68 10.17
CA SER A 108 -12.81 -6.77 11.04
C SER A 108 -13.65 -8.03 10.81
N ALA A 109 -13.52 -8.71 9.66
CA ALA A 109 -14.18 -10.00 9.43
C ALA A 109 -13.43 -11.18 10.07
N LEU A 110 -12.12 -11.04 10.28
CA LEU A 110 -11.25 -12.11 10.76
C LEU A 110 -10.94 -12.02 12.26
N ALA A 111 -11.00 -10.83 12.86
CA ALA A 111 -10.55 -10.59 14.22
C ALA A 111 -11.41 -9.56 14.94
N GLY A 112 -11.36 -9.58 16.26
CA GLY A 112 -11.99 -8.60 17.13
C GLY A 112 -11.13 -8.24 18.34
N PRO A 113 -11.66 -7.48 19.30
CA PRO A 113 -10.92 -7.02 20.46
C PRO A 113 -10.24 -8.17 21.23
N GLY A 114 -8.91 -8.06 21.41
CA GLY A 114 -8.08 -9.03 22.11
C GLY A 114 -7.46 -10.12 21.23
N ASP A 115 -7.84 -10.22 19.95
CA ASP A 115 -7.14 -11.04 18.96
C ASP A 115 -5.85 -10.38 18.51
N ASN A 116 -5.03 -11.12 17.75
CA ASN A 116 -3.82 -10.56 17.16
C ASN A 116 -3.64 -10.97 15.70
N MET A 117 -2.88 -10.14 14.97
CA MET A 117 -2.39 -10.44 13.62
C MET A 117 -0.88 -10.24 13.57
N LEU A 118 -0.17 -11.12 12.88
CA LEU A 118 1.23 -10.91 12.56
C LEU A 118 1.32 -9.92 11.41
N VAL A 119 2.07 -8.82 11.57
CA VAL A 119 2.21 -7.77 10.57
C VAL A 119 3.67 -7.56 10.20
N GLN A 120 3.95 -7.38 8.91
CA GLN A 120 5.30 -7.10 8.41
C GLN A 120 5.87 -5.85 9.10
N ASP A 121 7.17 -5.86 9.39
CA ASP A 121 7.89 -4.71 9.94
C ASP A 121 8.96 -4.21 8.93
N PRO A 122 9.06 -2.92 8.61
CA PRO A 122 8.08 -1.85 8.90
C PRO A 122 6.70 -2.12 8.30
N PHE A 123 5.65 -1.70 8.99
CA PHE A 123 4.26 -1.92 8.57
C PHE A 123 3.66 -0.70 7.86
N TYR A 124 2.61 -0.91 7.09
CA TYR A 124 1.84 0.21 6.54
C TYR A 124 0.98 0.85 7.65
N PHE A 125 1.21 2.12 7.97
CA PHE A 125 0.60 2.78 9.14
C PHE A 125 -0.94 2.73 9.15
N ASN A 126 -1.63 2.77 8.00
CA ASN A 126 -3.10 2.65 8.01
C ASN A 126 -3.57 1.25 8.41
N HIS A 127 -2.78 0.20 8.15
CA HIS A 127 -3.09 -1.14 8.68
C HIS A 127 -3.00 -1.12 10.21
N GLY A 128 -1.88 -0.64 10.77
CA GLY A 128 -1.71 -0.50 12.22
C GLY A 128 -2.81 0.35 12.86
N MET A 129 -3.09 1.53 12.31
CA MET A 129 -4.17 2.39 12.81
C MET A 129 -5.53 1.70 12.83
N TRP A 130 -5.85 0.85 11.83
CA TRP A 130 -7.12 0.12 11.83
C TRP A 130 -7.13 -0.99 12.86
N LEU A 131 -6.03 -1.72 13.04
CA LEU A 131 -5.92 -2.71 14.10
C LEU A 131 -6.10 -2.07 15.49
N ASP A 132 -5.51 -0.89 15.72
CA ASP A 132 -5.72 -0.12 16.96
C ASP A 132 -7.20 0.28 17.16
N VAL A 133 -7.90 0.72 16.09
CA VAL A 133 -9.34 1.03 16.14
C VAL A 133 -10.18 -0.16 16.57
N GLU A 134 -9.85 -1.35 16.08
CA GLU A 134 -10.56 -2.61 16.38
C GLU A 134 -10.05 -3.31 17.64
N GLU A 135 -9.06 -2.72 18.34
CA GLU A 135 -8.41 -3.30 19.53
C GLU A 135 -7.78 -4.67 19.24
N ILE A 136 -7.20 -4.83 18.04
CA ILE A 136 -6.47 -6.02 17.58
C ILE A 136 -4.96 -5.76 17.75
N GLU A 137 -4.24 -6.68 18.42
CA GLU A 137 -2.79 -6.57 18.59
C GLU A 137 -2.05 -6.85 17.26
N GLY A 138 -1.23 -5.91 16.79
CA GLY A 138 -0.35 -6.11 15.64
C GLY A 138 1.03 -6.58 16.06
N ARG A 139 1.35 -7.88 15.96
CA ARG A 139 2.66 -8.45 16.29
C ARG A 139 3.63 -8.34 15.15
N ARG A 140 4.83 -7.81 15.39
CA ARG A 140 5.82 -7.52 14.34
C ARG A 140 6.53 -8.78 13.89
N ILE A 141 6.47 -9.06 12.59
CA ILE A 141 7.19 -10.16 11.93
C ILE A 141 8.69 -9.82 11.90
N PRO A 142 9.57 -10.68 12.43
CA PRO A 142 11.01 -10.49 12.29
C PRO A 142 11.45 -10.51 10.83
N ASN A 143 12.49 -9.75 10.49
CA ASN A 143 13.07 -9.73 9.17
C ASN A 143 14.41 -10.47 9.11
N ASP A 144 14.68 -11.04 7.94
CA ASP A 144 16.03 -11.37 7.49
C ASP A 144 16.71 -10.13 6.88
N ASP A 145 17.93 -10.29 6.36
CA ASP A 145 18.65 -9.24 5.66
C ASP A 145 17.80 -8.67 4.51
N GLY A 146 17.94 -7.36 4.27
CA GLY A 146 17.21 -6.65 3.23
C GLY A 146 15.73 -6.40 3.53
N LEU A 147 15.33 -6.46 4.79
CA LEU A 147 13.94 -6.24 5.24
C LEU A 147 12.95 -7.27 4.65
N ILE A 148 13.42 -8.49 4.43
CA ILE A 148 12.58 -9.60 3.98
C ILE A 148 11.95 -10.28 5.21
N PRO A 149 10.61 -10.39 5.31
CA PRO A 149 9.97 -11.03 6.45
C PRO A 149 10.38 -12.52 6.59
N ASN A 150 10.63 -12.97 7.83
CA ASN A 150 11.09 -14.32 8.15
C ASN A 150 9.92 -15.20 8.62
N ALA A 151 9.51 -16.17 7.80
CA ALA A 151 8.38 -17.05 8.10
C ALA A 151 8.69 -18.02 9.26
N GLU A 152 9.92 -18.56 9.35
CA GLU A 152 10.31 -19.49 10.41
C GLU A 152 10.30 -18.80 11.78
N ALA A 153 10.90 -17.62 11.87
CA ALA A 153 10.90 -16.85 13.11
C ALA A 153 9.51 -16.39 13.51
N SER A 154 8.62 -16.15 12.54
CA SER A 154 7.22 -15.75 12.78
C SER A 154 6.38 -16.84 13.43
N ALA A 155 6.73 -18.11 13.26
CA ALA A 155 5.98 -19.23 13.86
C ALA A 155 5.92 -19.14 15.40
N ALA A 156 6.95 -18.57 16.04
CA ALA A 156 7.00 -18.40 17.50
C ALA A 156 6.05 -17.30 18.03
N LEU A 157 5.51 -16.44 17.14
CA LEU A 157 4.59 -15.36 17.48
C LEU A 157 3.12 -15.80 17.45
N ILE A 158 2.84 -16.99 16.90
CA ILE A 158 1.48 -17.51 16.75
C ILE A 158 1.00 -18.09 18.08
N ASP A 159 -0.20 -17.68 18.50
CA ASP A 159 -0.92 -18.26 19.65
C ASP A 159 -2.41 -18.49 19.28
N GLU A 160 -3.22 -18.90 20.27
CA GLU A 160 -4.65 -19.19 20.10
C GLU A 160 -5.52 -17.99 19.72
N ARG A 161 -4.99 -16.77 19.83
CA ARG A 161 -5.67 -15.51 19.47
C ARG A 161 -5.20 -14.98 18.11
N THR A 162 -4.22 -15.62 17.48
CA THR A 162 -3.73 -15.21 16.17
C THR A 162 -4.73 -15.60 15.10
N THR A 163 -5.13 -14.65 14.25
CA THR A 163 -6.14 -14.86 13.20
C THR A 163 -5.59 -14.73 11.79
N ALA A 164 -4.54 -13.92 11.59
CA ALA A 164 -4.01 -13.70 10.27
C ALA A 164 -2.51 -13.31 10.29
N ILE A 165 -1.89 -13.47 9.12
CA ILE A 165 -0.57 -12.93 8.79
C ILE A 165 -0.78 -11.88 7.69
N VAL A 166 -0.18 -10.70 7.83
CA VAL A 166 -0.33 -9.58 6.89
C VAL A 166 1.01 -9.24 6.26
N LEU A 167 1.10 -9.38 4.95
CA LEU A 167 2.24 -8.96 4.13
C LEU A 167 1.84 -7.81 3.22
N VAL A 168 2.80 -6.93 2.90
CA VAL A 168 2.66 -5.85 1.90
C VAL A 168 3.77 -6.01 0.88
N SER A 169 3.44 -6.34 -0.37
CA SER A 169 4.46 -6.62 -1.39
C SER A 169 4.06 -6.10 -2.78
N PRO A 170 4.85 -5.15 -3.34
CA PRO A 170 5.96 -4.39 -2.74
C PRO A 170 5.55 -3.59 -1.51
N GLY A 171 6.48 -3.47 -0.55
CA GLY A 171 6.23 -2.89 0.77
C GLY A 171 6.03 -1.37 0.76
N ASN A 172 5.14 -0.89 1.59
CA ASN A 172 5.08 0.49 2.04
C ASN A 172 5.37 0.48 3.55
N PRO A 173 6.53 1.01 4.00
CA PRO A 173 7.30 2.10 3.42
C PRO A 173 8.55 1.72 2.60
N THR A 174 9.00 0.47 2.60
CA THR A 174 10.35 0.08 2.18
C THR A 174 10.56 -0.03 0.67
N GLY A 175 9.48 -0.26 -0.09
CA GLY A 175 9.54 -0.61 -1.51
C GLY A 175 9.98 -2.05 -1.79
N VAL A 176 10.40 -2.80 -0.79
CA VAL A 176 10.91 -4.17 -0.93
C VAL A 176 9.81 -5.11 -1.42
N SER A 177 10.11 -5.88 -2.46
CA SER A 177 9.25 -6.97 -2.91
C SER A 177 9.59 -8.23 -2.14
N VAL A 178 8.63 -8.84 -1.47
CA VAL A 178 8.81 -10.14 -0.81
C VAL A 178 8.99 -11.20 -1.90
N PRO A 179 10.04 -12.02 -1.84
CA PRO A 179 10.28 -13.09 -2.83
C PRO A 179 9.12 -14.09 -2.88
N PRO A 180 8.78 -14.62 -4.08
CA PRO A 180 7.67 -15.57 -4.24
C PRO A 180 7.79 -16.81 -3.34
N GLU A 181 9.00 -17.33 -3.16
CA GLU A 181 9.28 -18.44 -2.25
C GLU A 181 8.98 -18.11 -0.79
N ARG A 182 9.27 -16.88 -0.35
CA ARG A 182 8.97 -16.42 0.99
C ARG A 182 7.46 -16.25 1.18
N ILE A 183 6.74 -15.73 0.18
CA ILE A 183 5.27 -15.67 0.21
C ILE A 183 4.68 -17.08 0.34
N ALA A 184 5.24 -18.06 -0.38
CA ALA A 184 4.82 -19.46 -0.28
C ALA A 184 5.07 -20.07 1.11
N GLU A 185 6.20 -19.74 1.76
CA GLU A 185 6.49 -20.15 3.15
C GLU A 185 5.43 -19.59 4.12
N PHE A 186 5.06 -18.32 4.00
CA PHE A 186 4.00 -17.72 4.81
C PHE A 186 2.63 -18.34 4.53
N ALA A 187 2.32 -18.69 3.28
CA ALA A 187 1.09 -19.39 2.95
C ALA A 187 1.03 -20.78 3.60
N ALA A 188 2.16 -21.50 3.60
CA ALA A 188 2.25 -22.79 4.28
C ALA A 188 2.13 -22.63 5.81
N LEU A 189 2.76 -21.62 6.40
CA LEU A 189 2.67 -21.30 7.82
C LEU A 189 1.23 -20.96 8.23
N ALA A 190 0.55 -20.10 7.46
CA ALA A 190 -0.84 -19.73 7.70
C ALA A 190 -1.77 -20.96 7.62
N LYS A 191 -1.64 -21.75 6.55
CA LYS A 191 -2.44 -22.98 6.36
C LYS A 191 -2.24 -24.00 7.48
N ALA A 192 -1.00 -24.18 7.97
CA ALA A 192 -0.66 -25.12 9.03
C ALA A 192 -1.26 -24.73 10.40
N ASN A 193 -1.62 -23.46 10.59
CA ASN A 193 -2.15 -22.92 11.84
C ASN A 193 -3.60 -22.42 11.73
N ASP A 194 -4.31 -22.73 10.63
CA ASP A 194 -5.69 -22.29 10.36
C ASP A 194 -5.85 -20.75 10.39
N LEU A 195 -4.84 -20.03 9.86
CA LEU A 195 -4.81 -18.58 9.78
C LEU A 195 -5.09 -18.11 8.35
N ALA A 196 -5.57 -16.88 8.22
CA ALA A 196 -5.57 -16.20 6.92
C ALA A 196 -4.18 -15.63 6.59
N LEU A 197 -3.76 -15.71 5.32
CA LEU A 197 -2.66 -14.92 4.79
C LEU A 197 -3.24 -13.76 3.98
N ILE A 198 -3.12 -12.54 4.51
CA ILE A 198 -3.49 -11.30 3.82
C ILE A 198 -2.26 -10.77 3.09
N ILE A 199 -2.37 -10.52 1.78
CA ILE A 199 -1.30 -9.93 0.99
C ILE A 199 -1.82 -8.62 0.37
N ASP A 200 -1.30 -7.46 0.80
CA ASP A 200 -1.57 -6.18 0.16
C ASP A 200 -0.62 -6.00 -1.04
N GLU A 201 -1.20 -6.07 -2.23
CA GLU A 201 -0.49 -5.99 -3.51
C GLU A 201 -0.74 -4.67 -4.24
N THR A 202 -0.96 -3.59 -3.50
CA THR A 202 -1.23 -2.24 -4.04
C THR A 202 -0.19 -1.78 -5.07
N TYR A 203 1.06 -2.24 -4.96
CA TYR A 203 2.17 -1.86 -5.84
C TYR A 203 2.63 -2.98 -6.78
N ARG A 204 1.82 -4.03 -6.98
CA ARG A 204 2.17 -5.22 -7.78
C ARG A 204 2.72 -4.94 -9.18
N SER A 205 2.21 -3.89 -9.84
CA SER A 205 2.63 -3.49 -11.20
C SER A 205 3.99 -2.78 -11.25
N PHE A 206 4.57 -2.44 -10.10
CA PHE A 206 5.83 -1.71 -9.99
C PHE A 206 6.97 -2.57 -9.42
N ARG A 207 6.91 -3.87 -9.65
CA ARG A 207 7.94 -4.81 -9.24
C ARG A 207 9.13 -4.79 -10.21
N PRO A 208 10.34 -5.15 -9.75
CA PRO A 208 11.54 -5.13 -10.60
C PRO A 208 11.58 -6.24 -11.65
N THR A 209 10.58 -7.10 -11.71
CA THR A 209 10.49 -8.26 -12.61
C THR A 209 9.08 -8.45 -13.12
N GLU A 210 8.95 -8.98 -14.35
CA GLU A 210 7.69 -9.39 -14.94
C GLU A 210 7.21 -10.78 -14.46
N ALA A 211 8.07 -11.53 -13.76
CA ALA A 211 7.66 -12.81 -13.19
C ALA A 211 6.48 -12.64 -12.20
N PRO A 212 5.60 -13.62 -12.04
CA PRO A 212 4.51 -13.56 -11.07
C PRO A 212 5.00 -13.18 -9.66
N ALA A 213 4.21 -12.40 -8.92
CA ALA A 213 4.54 -12.04 -7.54
C ALA A 213 4.55 -13.28 -6.63
N HIS A 214 3.69 -14.23 -6.94
CA HIS A 214 3.59 -15.54 -6.31
C HIS A 214 2.84 -16.49 -7.25
N THR A 215 2.81 -17.77 -6.92
CA THR A 215 2.07 -18.81 -7.64
C THR A 215 0.97 -19.44 -6.79
N LEU A 216 0.48 -18.72 -5.77
CA LEU A 216 -0.49 -19.29 -4.83
C LEU A 216 -1.81 -19.66 -5.50
N PHE A 217 -2.20 -18.95 -6.56
CA PHE A 217 -3.43 -19.23 -7.30
C PHE A 217 -3.39 -20.51 -8.15
N ASP A 218 -2.22 -21.16 -8.28
CA ASP A 218 -2.07 -22.45 -8.99
C ASP A 218 -2.73 -23.61 -8.23
N ASP A 219 -2.77 -23.55 -6.89
CA ASP A 219 -3.48 -24.51 -6.06
C ASP A 219 -4.90 -24.00 -5.77
N PRO A 220 -5.98 -24.63 -6.27
CA PRO A 220 -7.36 -24.20 -5.99
C PRO A 220 -7.69 -24.03 -4.51
N ALA A 221 -6.96 -24.70 -3.62
CA ALA A 221 -7.12 -24.60 -2.16
C ALA A 221 -6.58 -23.26 -1.60
N TRP A 222 -6.01 -22.37 -2.42
CA TRP A 222 -5.65 -21.03 -1.99
C TRP A 222 -6.82 -20.27 -1.35
N ARG A 223 -8.04 -20.57 -1.80
CA ARG A 223 -9.28 -19.94 -1.35
C ARG A 223 -9.58 -20.15 0.14
N ASP A 224 -8.96 -21.16 0.74
CA ASP A 224 -9.14 -21.49 2.16
C ASP A 224 -8.20 -20.68 3.08
N THR A 225 -7.16 -20.04 2.50
CA THR A 225 -6.09 -19.42 3.30
C THR A 225 -5.73 -18.02 2.85
N VAL A 226 -5.72 -17.75 1.53
CA VAL A 226 -5.17 -16.51 0.95
C VAL A 226 -6.26 -15.47 0.73
N ILE A 227 -5.98 -14.25 1.16
CA ILE A 227 -6.78 -13.05 0.87
C ILE A 227 -5.84 -12.02 0.25
N SER A 228 -5.98 -11.75 -1.05
CA SER A 228 -5.18 -10.76 -1.73
C SER A 228 -5.94 -9.43 -1.86
N LEU A 229 -5.28 -8.33 -1.49
CA LEU A 229 -5.83 -6.98 -1.51
C LEU A 229 -5.19 -6.16 -2.63
N HIS A 230 -6.01 -5.45 -3.39
CA HIS A 230 -5.56 -4.72 -4.56
C HIS A 230 -6.06 -3.28 -4.59
N SER A 231 -5.27 -2.41 -5.26
CA SER A 231 -5.61 -1.01 -5.49
C SER A 231 -5.49 -0.66 -6.96
N PHE A 232 -6.48 0.03 -7.51
CA PHE A 232 -6.38 0.64 -8.84
C PHE A 232 -5.82 2.06 -8.80
N SER A 233 -5.60 2.61 -7.60
CA SER A 233 -5.12 3.98 -7.38
C SER A 233 -3.78 4.27 -8.04
N LYS A 234 -2.85 3.29 -8.00
CA LYS A 234 -1.49 3.45 -8.53
C LYS A 234 -1.40 2.95 -9.95
N ASP A 235 -2.00 1.81 -10.20
CA ASP A 235 -1.98 1.08 -11.46
C ASP A 235 -2.60 1.87 -12.64
N LEU A 236 -3.64 2.66 -12.35
CA LEU A 236 -4.34 3.51 -13.33
C LEU A 236 -4.23 5.01 -13.05
N ALA A 237 -3.42 5.42 -12.09
CA ALA A 237 -3.27 6.82 -11.65
C ALA A 237 -4.61 7.49 -11.27
N ILE A 238 -5.51 6.78 -10.59
CA ILE A 238 -6.84 7.25 -10.18
C ILE A 238 -7.06 7.22 -8.65
N PRO A 239 -6.15 7.70 -7.81
CA PRO A 239 -6.33 7.60 -6.36
C PRO A 239 -7.58 8.31 -5.85
N GLY A 240 -8.04 9.37 -6.53
CA GLY A 240 -9.25 10.12 -6.19
C GLY A 240 -10.56 9.37 -6.45
N TYR A 241 -10.58 8.37 -7.33
CA TYR A 241 -11.80 7.62 -7.67
C TYR A 241 -12.09 6.45 -6.74
N ARG A 242 -11.17 6.15 -5.79
CA ARG A 242 -11.38 5.20 -4.70
C ARG A 242 -11.86 3.82 -5.16
N VAL A 243 -11.03 3.06 -5.86
CA VAL A 243 -11.33 1.68 -6.25
C VAL A 243 -10.21 0.74 -5.80
N GLY A 244 -10.60 -0.36 -5.19
CA GLY A 244 -9.76 -1.47 -4.78
C GLY A 244 -10.53 -2.78 -4.87
N ALA A 245 -9.88 -3.87 -4.51
CA ALA A 245 -10.53 -5.19 -4.49
C ALA A 245 -9.97 -6.07 -3.37
N VAL A 246 -10.83 -6.95 -2.88
CA VAL A 246 -10.48 -8.16 -2.13
C VAL A 246 -10.62 -9.33 -3.08
N VAL A 247 -9.62 -10.21 -3.10
CA VAL A 247 -9.66 -11.49 -3.83
C VAL A 247 -9.51 -12.60 -2.80
N ALA A 248 -10.57 -13.38 -2.60
CA ALA A 248 -10.65 -14.37 -1.54
C ALA A 248 -11.65 -15.47 -1.88
N GLY A 249 -11.54 -16.59 -1.21
CA GLY A 249 -12.56 -17.64 -1.24
C GLY A 249 -13.91 -17.16 -0.71
N GLU A 250 -14.96 -17.90 -1.05
CA GLU A 250 -16.34 -17.52 -0.74
C GLU A 250 -16.59 -17.21 0.75
N PRO A 251 -16.12 -18.02 1.74
CA PRO A 251 -16.38 -17.73 3.15
C PRO A 251 -15.86 -16.35 3.58
N ALA A 252 -14.58 -16.05 3.32
CA ALA A 252 -13.97 -14.76 3.68
C ALA A 252 -14.66 -13.60 2.97
N ARG A 253 -14.96 -13.76 1.67
CA ARG A 253 -15.64 -12.74 0.87
C ARG A 253 -17.05 -12.44 1.39
N LEU A 254 -17.82 -13.45 1.79
CA LEU A 254 -19.17 -13.24 2.32
C LEU A 254 -19.16 -12.52 3.66
N GLU A 255 -18.20 -12.80 4.54
CA GLU A 255 -18.08 -12.08 5.82
C GLU A 255 -17.63 -10.63 5.59
N ALA A 256 -16.63 -10.39 4.72
CA ALA A 256 -16.22 -9.04 4.35
C ALA A 256 -17.35 -8.22 3.70
N LEU A 257 -18.22 -8.88 2.91
CA LEU A 257 -19.36 -8.24 2.27
C LEU A 257 -20.38 -7.69 3.26
N LYS A 258 -20.61 -8.35 4.40
CA LYS A 258 -21.50 -7.86 5.47
C LYS A 258 -21.02 -6.52 6.03
N ILE A 259 -19.70 -6.41 6.23
CA ILE A 259 -19.10 -5.16 6.74
C ILE A 259 -19.13 -4.08 5.67
N LEU A 260 -18.83 -4.43 4.41
CA LEU A 260 -18.96 -3.49 3.29
C LEU A 260 -20.37 -2.89 3.18
N ASP A 261 -21.40 -3.72 3.36
CA ASP A 261 -22.79 -3.25 3.38
C ASP A 261 -23.03 -2.17 4.45
N CYS A 262 -22.50 -2.40 5.65
CA CYS A 262 -22.65 -1.46 6.76
C CYS A 262 -21.92 -0.13 6.54
N VAL A 263 -20.74 -0.15 5.90
CA VAL A 263 -19.87 1.05 5.81
C VAL A 263 -20.03 1.82 4.51
N ALA A 264 -20.49 1.19 3.42
CA ALA A 264 -20.56 1.84 2.10
C ALA A 264 -21.64 1.30 1.16
N ILE A 265 -22.32 0.19 1.49
CA ILE A 265 -23.25 -0.55 0.62
C ILE A 265 -22.52 -1.15 -0.60
N CYS A 266 -21.88 -0.31 -1.41
CA CYS A 266 -21.08 -0.72 -2.58
C CYS A 266 -20.00 0.33 -2.88
N ALA A 267 -18.98 -0.06 -3.65
CA ALA A 267 -18.00 0.89 -4.16
C ALA A 267 -18.61 1.82 -5.22
N PRO A 268 -18.13 3.09 -5.37
CA PRO A 268 -18.68 4.06 -6.32
C PRO A 268 -18.69 3.55 -7.76
N PRO A 269 -19.84 3.57 -8.48
CA PRO A 269 -19.95 3.02 -9.84
C PRO A 269 -19.02 3.68 -10.85
N ILE A 270 -18.84 4.99 -10.78
CA ILE A 270 -18.02 5.75 -11.73
C ILE A 270 -16.55 5.33 -11.69
N GLY A 271 -16.01 5.07 -10.51
CA GLY A 271 -14.66 4.53 -10.35
C GLY A 271 -14.52 3.12 -10.91
N GLN A 272 -15.55 2.30 -10.77
CA GLN A 272 -15.55 0.94 -11.30
C GLN A 272 -15.55 0.94 -12.84
N ILE A 273 -16.33 1.82 -13.48
CA ILE A 273 -16.34 2.00 -14.94
C ILE A 273 -14.96 2.46 -15.44
N ALA A 274 -14.32 3.37 -14.72
CA ALA A 274 -12.95 3.80 -14.99
C ALA A 274 -11.96 2.60 -14.99
N CYS A 275 -12.09 1.71 -14.01
CA CYS A 275 -11.24 0.52 -13.90
C CYS A 275 -11.48 -0.49 -15.02
N ILE A 276 -12.73 -0.69 -15.46
CA ILE A 276 -13.06 -1.55 -16.62
C ILE A 276 -12.30 -1.04 -17.84
N ALA A 277 -12.45 0.26 -18.17
CA ALA A 277 -11.77 0.86 -19.32
C ALA A 277 -10.24 0.73 -19.23
N GLY A 278 -9.68 0.91 -18.03
CA GLY A 278 -8.25 0.77 -17.79
C GLY A 278 -7.73 -0.66 -17.97
N LEU A 279 -8.45 -1.66 -17.46
CA LEU A 279 -8.07 -3.07 -17.60
C LEU A 279 -8.17 -3.55 -19.05
N GLU A 280 -9.21 -3.14 -19.77
CA GLU A 280 -9.46 -3.58 -21.14
C GLU A 280 -8.57 -2.88 -22.18
N HIS A 281 -8.18 -1.62 -21.94
CA HIS A 281 -7.61 -0.79 -23.01
C HIS A 281 -6.32 -0.05 -22.66
N ALA A 282 -5.79 -0.17 -21.42
CA ALA A 282 -4.63 0.59 -20.98
C ALA A 282 -3.41 -0.28 -20.62
N THR A 283 -3.31 -1.51 -21.11
CA THR A 283 -2.20 -2.43 -20.78
C THR A 283 -0.84 -1.83 -21.13
N GLU A 284 -0.69 -1.27 -22.33
CA GLU A 284 0.56 -0.66 -22.76
C GLU A 284 0.91 0.58 -21.93
N TRP A 285 -0.08 1.43 -21.64
CA TRP A 285 0.12 2.59 -20.78
C TRP A 285 0.57 2.18 -19.36
N ARG A 286 -0.02 1.11 -18.78
CA ARG A 286 0.38 0.56 -17.46
C ARG A 286 1.85 0.12 -17.48
N ARG A 287 2.28 -0.55 -18.56
CA ARG A 287 3.67 -0.98 -18.76
C ARG A 287 4.61 0.22 -18.86
N GLU A 288 4.27 1.25 -19.64
CA GLU A 288 5.04 2.49 -19.77
C GLU A 288 5.21 3.21 -18.42
N GLN A 289 4.15 3.24 -17.59
CA GLN A 289 4.26 3.87 -16.27
C GLN A 289 5.10 3.02 -15.31
N ALA A 290 5.05 1.71 -15.37
CA ALA A 290 5.93 0.84 -14.58
C ALA A 290 7.41 1.07 -14.96
N GLU A 291 7.75 1.16 -16.24
CA GLU A 291 9.10 1.49 -16.74
C GLU A 291 9.55 2.88 -16.31
N ARG A 292 8.63 3.87 -16.35
CA ARG A 292 8.90 5.23 -15.85
C ARG A 292 9.28 5.21 -14.36
N ILE A 293 8.52 4.51 -13.53
CA ILE A 293 8.80 4.39 -12.10
C ILE A 293 10.13 3.66 -11.85
N ALA A 294 10.43 2.60 -12.60
CA ALA A 294 11.71 1.92 -12.52
C ALA A 294 12.89 2.85 -12.88
N THR A 295 12.71 3.73 -13.88
CA THR A 295 13.71 4.76 -14.24
C THR A 295 13.90 5.79 -13.12
N HIS A 296 12.81 6.24 -12.47
CA HIS A 296 12.87 7.13 -11.32
C HIS A 296 13.57 6.48 -10.12
N GLN A 297 13.30 5.18 -9.87
CA GLN A 297 13.98 4.41 -8.84
C GLN A 297 15.49 4.38 -9.08
N GLN A 298 15.94 4.00 -10.29
CA GLN A 298 17.36 3.96 -10.65
C GLN A 298 18.05 5.32 -10.45
N ARG A 299 17.36 6.41 -10.84
CA ARG A 299 17.89 7.76 -10.63
C ARG A 299 17.98 8.11 -9.15
N PHE A 300 16.95 7.79 -8.37
CA PHE A 300 16.94 8.01 -6.92
C PHE A 300 18.06 7.21 -6.23
N GLU A 301 18.25 5.95 -6.58
CA GLU A 301 19.34 5.12 -6.07
C GLU A 301 20.71 5.71 -6.44
N SER A 302 20.88 6.20 -7.66
CA SER A 302 22.12 6.86 -8.10
C SER A 302 22.42 8.12 -7.29
N VAL A 303 21.41 8.97 -7.04
CA VAL A 303 21.55 10.17 -6.21
C VAL A 303 21.91 9.82 -4.77
N MET A 304 21.29 8.78 -4.22
CA MET A 304 21.52 8.36 -2.84
C MET A 304 22.82 7.57 -2.63
N ALA A 305 23.43 7.04 -3.70
CA ALA A 305 24.71 6.32 -3.63
C ALA A 305 25.85 7.18 -3.08
N ASP A 306 25.83 8.49 -3.34
CA ASP A 306 26.80 9.47 -2.83
C ASP A 306 26.56 9.88 -1.38
N ARG A 307 25.53 9.35 -0.72
CA ARG A 307 25.13 9.68 0.66
C ARG A 307 25.02 11.19 0.90
N PRO A 308 24.21 11.93 0.12
CA PRO A 308 24.13 13.37 0.21
C PRO A 308 23.79 13.81 1.65
N GLY A 309 24.58 14.71 2.22
CA GLY A 309 24.43 15.18 3.62
C GLY A 309 24.58 14.08 4.68
N GLY A 310 25.06 12.89 4.32
CA GLY A 310 25.16 11.71 5.20
C GLY A 310 23.92 10.81 5.24
N PHE A 311 22.89 11.10 4.45
CA PHE A 311 21.70 10.23 4.31
C PHE A 311 22.07 8.89 3.67
N GLU A 312 21.52 7.80 4.18
CA GLU A 312 21.79 6.44 3.71
C GLU A 312 20.52 5.79 3.19
N LEU A 313 20.56 5.30 1.96
CA LEU A 313 19.48 4.49 1.40
C LEU A 313 19.58 3.07 1.96
N VAL A 314 18.59 2.63 2.72
CA VAL A 314 18.51 1.29 3.30
C VAL A 314 17.81 0.33 2.34
N ALA A 315 16.72 0.79 1.70
CA ALA A 315 15.99 0.03 0.70
C ALA A 315 15.28 0.96 -0.27
N ALA A 316 15.04 0.49 -1.50
CA ALA A 316 14.19 1.19 -2.48
C ALA A 316 13.41 0.20 -3.33
N GLY A 317 12.25 0.59 -3.81
CA GLY A 317 11.45 -0.16 -4.76
C GLY A 317 10.05 0.44 -4.93
N ALA A 318 9.36 0.00 -5.97
CA ALA A 318 8.05 0.53 -6.32
C ALA A 318 8.01 2.06 -6.28
N TYR A 319 7.41 2.65 -5.24
CA TYR A 319 7.26 4.10 -5.10
C TYR A 319 8.21 4.72 -4.07
N PHE A 320 8.95 3.93 -3.28
CA PHE A 320 9.54 4.35 -2.03
C PHE A 320 11.04 4.11 -1.92
N GLY A 321 11.72 5.07 -1.24
CA GLY A 321 13.00 4.86 -0.60
C GLY A 321 12.82 4.89 0.92
N TRP A 322 13.40 3.92 1.59
CA TRP A 322 13.55 3.85 3.04
C TRP A 322 14.94 4.36 3.39
N VAL A 323 15.00 5.54 4.01
CA VAL A 323 16.24 6.33 4.11
C VAL A 323 16.55 6.62 5.57
N ARG A 324 17.77 6.29 6.00
CA ARG A 324 18.29 6.69 7.30
C ARG A 324 18.90 8.10 7.23
N TYR A 325 18.47 8.99 8.12
CA TYR A 325 19.08 10.32 8.23
C TYR A 325 20.24 10.29 9.23
N PRO A 326 21.27 11.18 9.08
CA PRO A 326 22.43 11.24 9.95
C PRO A 326 22.15 12.06 11.22
N GLY A 327 22.90 11.77 12.27
CA GLY A 327 22.88 12.54 13.52
C GLY A 327 22.02 11.90 14.60
N ALA A 328 21.74 12.65 15.68
CA ALA A 328 21.09 12.18 16.88
C ALA A 328 19.75 12.89 17.17
N LEU A 329 19.20 13.61 16.19
CA LEU A 329 17.86 14.21 16.32
C LEU A 329 16.81 13.11 16.40
N ALA A 330 15.76 13.32 17.21
CA ALA A 330 14.56 12.50 17.12
C ALA A 330 13.94 12.66 15.73
N THR A 331 13.24 11.63 15.22
CA THR A 331 12.75 11.59 13.83
C THR A 331 11.78 12.75 13.53
N GLU A 332 10.94 13.16 14.45
CA GLU A 332 10.03 14.31 14.30
C GLU A 332 10.77 15.64 14.17
N ASP A 333 11.88 15.82 14.92
CA ASP A 333 12.72 17.03 14.84
C ASP A 333 13.53 17.04 13.53
N ALA A 334 14.03 15.88 13.08
CA ALA A 334 14.68 15.73 11.79
C ALA A 334 13.70 16.04 10.64
N LEU A 335 12.48 15.52 10.69
CA LEU A 335 11.44 15.87 9.73
C LEU A 335 11.12 17.36 9.73
N ARG A 336 10.94 17.97 10.90
CA ARG A 336 10.72 19.42 11.02
C ARG A 336 11.85 20.20 10.37
N LYS A 337 13.11 19.85 10.62
CA LYS A 337 14.27 20.49 10.03
C LYS A 337 14.28 20.33 8.50
N LEU A 338 13.98 19.15 7.96
CA LEU A 338 13.85 18.92 6.53
C LEU A 338 12.79 19.82 5.88
N VAL A 339 11.63 19.96 6.51
CA VAL A 339 10.53 20.78 5.98
C VAL A 339 10.87 22.26 6.07
N VAL A 340 11.36 22.71 7.24
CA VAL A 340 11.54 24.15 7.52
C VAL A 340 12.76 24.72 6.82
N ASP A 341 13.89 24.00 6.85
CA ASP A 341 15.19 24.53 6.39
C ASP A 341 15.53 24.04 4.96
N HIS A 342 15.06 22.86 4.55
CA HIS A 342 15.44 22.23 3.29
C HIS A 342 14.30 22.12 2.27
N ASP A 343 13.06 22.49 2.64
CA ASP A 343 11.87 22.41 1.77
C ASP A 343 11.61 20.99 1.24
N ILE A 344 11.82 19.96 2.08
CA ILE A 344 11.55 18.55 1.80
C ILE A 344 10.49 18.05 2.79
N LEU A 345 9.37 17.57 2.27
CA LEU A 345 8.30 16.97 3.08
C LEU A 345 8.30 15.44 2.89
N ALA A 346 8.86 14.70 3.85
CA ALA A 346 8.87 13.24 3.93
C ALA A 346 7.85 12.73 4.97
N ILE A 347 7.82 11.43 5.22
CA ILE A 347 7.09 10.83 6.35
C ILE A 347 8.11 10.24 7.33
N PRO A 348 7.94 10.46 8.65
CA PRO A 348 8.85 9.95 9.66
C PRO A 348 8.76 8.42 9.76
N GLY A 349 9.87 7.76 10.03
CA GLY A 349 9.95 6.31 10.19
C GLY A 349 9.11 5.79 11.34
N THR A 350 9.00 6.57 12.42
CA THR A 350 8.17 6.29 13.60
C THR A 350 6.68 6.07 13.28
N ALA A 351 6.22 6.45 12.07
CA ALA A 351 4.88 6.10 11.59
C ALA A 351 4.75 4.63 11.15
N PHE A 352 5.87 3.91 10.96
CA PHE A 352 5.91 2.58 10.34
C PHE A 352 6.64 1.54 11.20
N THR A 353 7.31 1.97 12.26
CA THR A 353 8.03 1.12 13.21
C THR A 353 7.69 1.54 14.65
N GLU A 354 7.84 0.63 15.60
CA GLU A 354 7.61 0.94 17.02
C GLU A 354 8.77 1.73 17.64
N GLU A 355 9.99 1.51 17.15
CA GLU A 355 11.19 2.18 17.65
C GLU A 355 11.64 3.29 16.69
N ASP A 356 12.27 4.34 17.25
CA ASP A 356 12.88 5.40 16.44
C ASP A 356 14.25 4.95 15.92
N GLU A 357 14.25 4.41 14.72
CA GLU A 357 15.45 3.94 14.01
C GLU A 357 16.12 5.02 13.14
N HIS A 358 15.76 6.29 13.32
CA HIS A 358 16.23 7.41 12.50
C HIS A 358 15.90 7.28 11.01
N MET A 359 14.71 6.83 10.70
CA MET A 359 14.29 6.54 9.35
C MET A 359 13.28 7.56 8.81
N LEU A 360 13.27 7.68 7.49
CA LEU A 360 12.30 8.47 6.72
C LEU A 360 11.80 7.65 5.54
N ARG A 361 10.51 7.74 5.23
CA ARG A 361 9.99 7.29 3.94
C ARG A 361 9.98 8.43 2.95
N ILE A 362 10.64 8.24 1.82
CA ILE A 362 10.67 9.15 0.68
C ILE A 362 9.94 8.51 -0.50
N SER A 363 8.88 9.16 -1.02
CA SER A 363 8.23 8.73 -2.25
C SER A 363 8.87 9.42 -3.45
N PHE A 364 9.79 8.74 -4.15
CA PHE A 364 10.42 9.26 -5.36
C PHE A 364 9.49 9.22 -6.58
N ALA A 365 8.44 8.41 -6.55
CA ALA A 365 7.47 8.29 -7.65
C ALA A 365 6.65 9.56 -7.88
N ASN A 366 6.59 10.47 -6.90
CA ASN A 366 5.92 11.76 -7.01
C ASN A 366 6.73 12.79 -7.82
N LEU A 367 8.03 12.53 -7.99
CA LEU A 367 8.99 13.47 -8.55
C LEU A 367 9.24 13.18 -10.02
N ASP A 368 9.62 14.19 -10.77
CA ASP A 368 10.29 14.04 -12.06
C ASP A 368 11.82 13.89 -11.87
N ALA A 369 12.54 13.64 -12.97
CA ALA A 369 13.98 13.42 -12.93
C ALA A 369 14.77 14.61 -12.35
N GLU A 370 14.38 15.84 -12.70
CA GLU A 370 15.03 17.07 -12.19
C GLU A 370 14.75 17.28 -10.70
N GLN A 371 13.54 16.94 -10.26
CA GLN A 371 13.17 17.02 -8.85
C GLN A 371 13.91 15.97 -8.00
N ILE A 372 14.21 14.79 -8.56
CA ILE A 372 15.04 13.76 -7.88
C ILE A 372 16.46 14.28 -7.68
N ASP A 373 17.06 14.94 -8.68
CA ASP A 373 18.38 15.55 -8.53
C ASP A 373 18.37 16.66 -7.47
N ARG A 374 17.38 17.55 -7.54
CA ARG A 374 17.18 18.59 -6.52
C ARG A 374 17.00 18.06 -5.12
N LEU A 375 16.37 16.89 -4.97
CA LEU A 375 16.25 16.23 -3.67
C LEU A 375 17.65 15.91 -3.12
N GLY A 376 18.53 15.31 -3.93
CA GLY A 376 19.91 15.05 -3.55
C GLY A 376 20.69 16.29 -3.18
N GLU A 377 20.57 17.37 -3.99
CA GLU A 377 21.20 18.67 -3.71
C GLU A 377 20.76 19.22 -2.34
N ARG A 378 19.46 19.19 -2.04
CA ARG A 378 18.93 19.68 -0.76
C ARG A 378 19.30 18.80 0.42
N LEU A 379 19.34 17.48 0.24
CA LEU A 379 19.84 16.57 1.28
C LEU A 379 21.33 16.86 1.57
N ALA A 380 22.13 17.20 0.56
CA ALA A 380 23.54 17.57 0.75
C ALA A 380 23.74 18.88 1.54
N GLU A 381 22.74 19.76 1.63
CA GLU A 381 22.76 20.95 2.48
C GLU A 381 22.58 20.63 3.98
N TRP A 382 22.23 19.37 4.31
CA TRP A 382 22.02 18.96 5.71
C TRP A 382 23.28 19.11 6.53
N SER A 383 23.16 19.77 7.67
CA SER A 383 24.20 19.89 8.70
C SER A 383 23.69 19.32 10.03
N THR A 384 24.45 18.44 10.62
CA THR A 384 24.15 17.84 11.94
C THR A 384 24.30 18.87 13.07
#